data_0c4ad88f2cd2788499b33455cd74ee2c
#
_entry.id   0c4ad88f2cd2788499b33455cd74ee2c
#
_cell.length_a   1.000
_cell.length_b   1.000
_cell.length_c   1.000
_cell.angle_alpha   90.00
_cell.angle_beta   90.00
_cell.angle_gamma   90.00
#
_symmetry.space_group_name_H-M   'P 1'
#
loop_
_entity.id
_entity.type
_entity.pdbx_description
1 polymer ?
#
loop_
_entity_poly.entity_id
_entity_poly.type
_entity_poly.pdbx_seq_one_letter_code
_entity_poly.pdbx_strand_id
1 'polypeptide(L)'
;GLNVDTFMATLNAYNQACVPGHFDHTVLDDCHTEGVTPAKTHWALPLDTAPFYAYPVKPGITFTYLGLKTDDTTAVRFGNQPSPNLFVSGEMMAGNVLGKGYTAGVGMTIGTAFGRISGQQAARAALGIPDSVPRLATQVMQGTADQDTRVAA
;
A
#
# COMPACT_ATOMS: atom_id res chain seq x y z
N GLY A 1 31.14 -6.57 -8.68
CA GLY A 1 31.66 -5.86 -7.51
C GLY A 1 31.28 -4.38 -7.58
N LEU A 2 31.31 -3.71 -6.45
CA LEU A 2 31.07 -2.28 -6.36
C LEU A 2 32.30 -1.51 -6.85
N ASN A 3 32.10 -0.45 -7.65
CA ASN A 3 33.18 0.49 -7.97
C ASN A 3 33.37 1.42 -6.76
N VAL A 4 34.51 1.33 -6.09
CA VAL A 4 34.79 2.03 -4.83
C VAL A 4 34.82 3.54 -5.04
N ASP A 5 35.44 4.02 -6.11
CA ASP A 5 35.55 5.46 -6.36
C ASP A 5 34.19 6.11 -6.61
N THR A 6 33.35 5.46 -7.41
CA THR A 6 31.97 5.91 -7.66
C THR A 6 31.14 5.88 -6.38
N PHE A 7 31.28 4.84 -5.56
CA PHE A 7 30.60 4.73 -4.29
C PHE A 7 31.00 5.86 -3.34
N MET A 8 32.30 6.09 -3.19
CA MET A 8 32.81 7.16 -2.32
C MET A 8 32.41 8.56 -2.81
N ALA A 9 32.43 8.77 -4.13
CA ALA A 9 31.96 10.03 -4.69
C ALA A 9 30.46 10.26 -4.38
N THR A 10 29.62 9.23 -4.52
CA THR A 10 28.18 9.30 -4.20
C THR A 10 27.96 9.56 -2.71
N LEU A 11 28.68 8.86 -1.84
CA LEU A 11 28.57 9.05 -0.39
C LEU A 11 28.99 10.46 0.03
N ASN A 12 30.09 10.96 -0.50
CA ASN A 12 30.57 12.30 -0.22
C ASN A 12 29.58 13.37 -0.71
N ALA A 13 29.04 13.21 -1.92
CA ALA A 13 28.01 14.11 -2.44
C ALA A 13 26.76 14.12 -1.58
N TYR A 14 26.31 12.95 -1.13
CA TYR A 14 25.18 12.85 -0.19
C TYR A 14 25.47 13.56 1.13
N ASN A 15 26.63 13.29 1.75
CA ASN A 15 27.01 13.91 3.04
C ASN A 15 27.08 15.44 2.94
N GLN A 16 27.62 15.96 1.83
CA GLN A 16 27.67 17.40 1.57
C GLN A 16 26.28 18.02 1.32
N ALA A 17 25.37 17.25 0.78
CA ALA A 17 24.01 17.70 0.48
C ALA A 17 23.09 17.70 1.70
N CYS A 18 23.44 17.03 2.80
CA CYS A 18 22.63 17.01 4.01
C CYS A 18 22.52 18.38 4.63
N VAL A 19 21.28 18.86 4.74
CA VAL A 19 20.95 20.08 5.49
C VAL A 19 20.56 19.66 6.91
N PRO A 20 21.28 20.12 7.92
CA PRO A 20 21.00 19.75 9.30
C PRO A 20 19.67 20.32 9.79
N GLY A 21 18.96 19.55 10.59
CA GLY A 21 17.70 19.91 11.23
C GLY A 21 17.55 19.19 12.56
N HIS A 22 16.36 19.21 13.12
CA HIS A 22 16.04 18.43 14.31
C HIS A 22 15.57 17.05 13.87
N PHE A 23 16.47 16.05 13.98
CA PHE A 23 16.15 14.67 13.62
C PHE A 23 15.10 14.06 14.57
N ASP A 24 13.98 13.63 14.02
CA ASP A 24 12.94 12.90 14.72
C ASP A 24 12.32 11.85 13.79
N HIS A 25 12.60 10.57 14.06
CA HIS A 25 12.10 9.45 13.25
C HIS A 25 10.59 9.20 13.40
N THR A 26 9.92 9.85 14.34
CA THR A 26 8.48 9.65 14.60
C THR A 26 7.58 10.61 13.83
N VAL A 27 8.14 11.67 13.27
CA VAL A 27 7.44 12.68 12.48
C VAL A 27 8.19 12.92 11.17
N LEU A 28 7.57 13.63 10.23
CA LEU A 28 8.27 14.17 9.06
C LEU A 28 9.13 15.32 9.53
N ASP A 29 10.41 15.06 9.77
CA ASP A 29 11.37 16.05 10.28
C ASP A 29 11.87 17.00 9.19
N ASP A 30 12.72 17.95 9.56
CA ASP A 30 13.31 18.95 8.67
C ASP A 30 14.71 18.60 8.15
N CYS A 31 15.25 17.41 8.51
CA CYS A 31 16.52 16.91 7.99
C CYS A 31 16.35 16.45 6.53
N HIS A 32 16.90 17.17 5.59
CA HIS A 32 16.72 16.91 4.17
C HIS A 32 18.04 17.04 3.38
N THR A 33 18.00 16.77 2.07
CA THR A 33 19.15 17.01 1.19
C THR A 33 18.82 18.06 0.15
N GLU A 34 19.85 18.88 -0.21
CA GLU A 34 19.80 19.84 -1.30
C GLU A 34 20.88 19.56 -2.34
N GLY A 35 20.60 19.86 -3.61
CA GLY A 35 21.58 19.75 -4.68
C GLY A 35 21.88 18.33 -5.18
N VAL A 36 21.16 17.31 -4.73
CA VAL A 36 21.27 15.92 -5.20
C VAL A 36 19.97 15.38 -5.75
N THR A 37 20.06 14.44 -6.66
CA THR A 37 18.88 13.77 -7.26
C THR A 37 19.03 12.26 -7.16
N PRO A 38 18.02 11.54 -6.60
CA PRO A 38 16.81 12.07 -5.98
C PRO A 38 17.09 12.78 -4.65
N ALA A 39 16.32 13.82 -4.34
CA ALA A 39 16.41 14.49 -3.05
C ALA A 39 15.76 13.64 -1.95
N LYS A 40 16.36 13.65 -0.77
CA LYS A 40 15.76 13.09 0.44
C LYS A 40 15.08 14.21 1.22
N THR A 41 13.79 14.09 1.47
CA THR A 41 12.97 15.18 2.02
C THR A 41 12.91 15.22 3.54
N HIS A 42 13.18 14.09 4.20
CA HIS A 42 13.16 13.95 5.65
C HIS A 42 14.20 12.92 6.10
N TRP A 43 14.58 12.97 7.37
CA TRP A 43 15.50 12.01 8.02
C TRP A 43 16.84 11.86 7.30
N ALA A 44 17.32 12.93 6.72
CA ALA A 44 18.62 12.95 6.07
C ALA A 44 19.72 13.26 7.09
N LEU A 45 20.49 12.24 7.45
CA LEU A 45 21.68 12.38 8.29
C LEU A 45 22.91 12.02 7.47
N PRO A 46 24.04 12.74 7.65
CA PRO A 46 25.29 12.36 7.03
C PRO A 46 25.78 11.00 7.55
N LEU A 47 26.42 10.24 6.67
CA LEU A 47 27.03 8.95 7.00
C LEU A 47 28.51 9.20 7.24
N ASP A 48 28.89 9.76 8.38
CA ASP A 48 30.23 10.24 8.70
C ASP A 48 30.80 9.64 10.00
N THR A 49 29.96 8.94 10.78
CA THR A 49 30.34 8.39 12.09
C THR A 49 30.26 6.87 12.08
N ALA A 50 31.38 6.21 12.36
CA ALA A 50 31.45 4.74 12.49
C ALA A 50 30.76 4.25 13.79
N PRO A 51 30.28 2.98 13.83
CA PRO A 51 30.42 1.93 12.80
C PRO A 51 29.42 2.05 11.66
N PHE A 52 29.88 1.70 10.44
CA PHE A 52 29.00 1.68 9.25
C PHE A 52 28.51 0.27 8.95
N TYR A 53 27.26 0.17 8.47
CA TYR A 53 26.64 -1.08 8.07
C TYR A 53 26.15 -0.96 6.63
N ALA A 54 26.43 -1.97 5.80
CA ALA A 54 25.96 -2.04 4.43
C ALA A 54 25.13 -3.32 4.23
N TYR A 55 23.94 -3.16 3.70
CA TYR A 55 23.02 -4.27 3.42
C TYR A 55 22.77 -4.36 1.92
N PRO A 56 22.94 -5.54 1.30
CA PRO A 56 22.55 -5.73 -0.09
C PRO A 56 21.01 -5.72 -0.18
N VAL A 57 20.47 -4.84 -1.00
CA VAL A 57 19.03 -4.74 -1.21
C VAL A 57 18.71 -4.85 -2.69
N LYS A 58 17.53 -5.37 -2.99
CA LYS A 58 16.95 -5.39 -4.33
C LYS A 58 15.45 -5.11 -4.24
N PRO A 59 14.85 -4.56 -5.31
CA PRO A 59 13.41 -4.38 -5.33
C PRO A 59 12.68 -5.71 -5.27
N GLY A 60 11.53 -5.72 -4.63
CA GLY A 60 10.63 -6.86 -4.53
C GLY A 60 9.19 -6.38 -4.39
N ILE A 61 8.24 -7.23 -4.76
CA ILE A 61 6.82 -7.00 -4.59
C ILE A 61 6.32 -8.01 -3.56
N THR A 62 5.75 -7.51 -2.48
CA THR A 62 5.15 -8.33 -1.41
C THR A 62 3.65 -8.15 -1.32
N PHE A 63 3.10 -7.09 -1.90
CA PHE A 63 1.69 -6.79 -1.87
C PHE A 63 1.29 -5.94 -3.07
N THR A 64 0.09 -6.17 -3.62
CA THR A 64 -0.47 -5.39 -4.72
C THR A 64 -1.83 -4.80 -4.33
N TYR A 65 -2.16 -3.63 -4.91
CA TYR A 65 -3.45 -2.97 -4.70
C TYR A 65 -4.41 -3.19 -5.86
N LEU A 66 -3.94 -3.81 -6.92
CA LEU A 66 -4.77 -4.26 -8.03
C LEU A 66 -5.39 -5.61 -7.69
N GLY A 67 -6.59 -5.83 -8.19
CA GLY A 67 -7.29 -7.07 -7.98
C GLY A 67 -8.68 -7.05 -8.58
N LEU A 68 -9.47 -8.01 -8.18
CA LEU A 68 -10.85 -8.12 -8.61
C LEU A 68 -11.73 -7.15 -7.84
N LYS A 69 -12.60 -6.47 -8.55
CA LYS A 69 -13.62 -5.63 -7.92
C LYS A 69 -14.70 -6.53 -7.34
N THR A 70 -15.01 -6.29 -6.06
CA THR A 70 -16.04 -7.06 -5.33
C THR A 70 -17.07 -6.13 -4.72
N ASP A 71 -18.17 -6.70 -4.27
CA ASP A 71 -19.07 -6.06 -3.32
C ASP A 71 -18.69 -6.45 -1.87
N ASP A 72 -19.47 -5.99 -0.92
CA ASP A 72 -19.29 -6.25 0.52
C ASP A 72 -19.53 -7.72 0.91
N THR A 73 -20.17 -8.50 0.04
CA THR A 73 -20.34 -9.96 0.18
C THR A 73 -19.17 -10.74 -0.41
N THR A 74 -18.16 -10.05 -0.94
CA THR A 74 -17.00 -10.61 -1.65
C THR A 74 -17.31 -11.22 -3.03
N ALA A 75 -18.53 -11.06 -3.52
CA ALA A 75 -18.88 -11.47 -4.87
C ALA A 75 -18.14 -10.64 -5.92
N VAL A 76 -17.49 -11.32 -6.87
CA VAL A 76 -16.79 -10.67 -7.98
C VAL A 76 -17.77 -9.91 -8.85
N ARG A 77 -17.47 -8.68 -9.20
CA ARG A 77 -18.32 -7.83 -10.02
C ARG A 77 -17.91 -7.89 -11.49
N PHE A 78 -18.87 -8.16 -12.35
CA PHE A 78 -18.78 -8.02 -13.81
C PHE A 78 -19.54 -6.73 -14.21
N GLY A 79 -18.81 -5.65 -14.38
CA GLY A 79 -19.42 -4.33 -14.47
C GLY A 79 -20.14 -3.96 -13.15
N ASN A 80 -21.45 -3.73 -13.23
CA ASN A 80 -22.25 -3.38 -12.06
C ASN A 80 -22.97 -4.57 -11.41
N GLN A 81 -22.84 -5.78 -11.98
CA GLN A 81 -23.52 -6.97 -11.47
C GLN A 81 -22.57 -7.86 -10.68
N PRO A 82 -22.92 -8.24 -9.43
CA PRO A 82 -22.17 -9.21 -8.69
C PRO A 82 -22.39 -10.61 -9.25
N SER A 83 -21.35 -11.43 -9.24
CA SER A 83 -21.46 -12.85 -9.60
C SER A 83 -22.30 -13.60 -8.57
N PRO A 84 -23.19 -14.49 -9.00
CA PRO A 84 -23.97 -15.29 -8.07
C PRO A 84 -23.18 -16.44 -7.41
N ASN A 85 -22.02 -16.80 -7.95
CA ASN A 85 -21.28 -18.02 -7.58
C ASN A 85 -19.75 -17.88 -7.60
N LEU A 86 -19.23 -16.67 -7.75
CA LEU A 86 -17.79 -16.41 -7.74
C LEU A 86 -17.47 -15.39 -6.65
N PHE A 87 -16.72 -15.83 -5.64
CA PHE A 87 -16.31 -15.03 -4.49
C PHE A 87 -14.80 -14.99 -4.41
N VAL A 88 -14.24 -13.89 -3.90
CA VAL A 88 -12.80 -13.72 -3.76
C VAL A 88 -12.45 -13.07 -2.43
N SER A 89 -11.30 -13.45 -1.87
CA SER A 89 -10.78 -12.86 -0.64
C SER A 89 -9.25 -12.73 -0.70
N GLY A 90 -8.67 -12.10 0.32
CA GLY A 90 -7.24 -11.90 0.41
C GLY A 90 -6.72 -10.83 -0.54
N GLU A 91 -5.47 -10.95 -0.94
CA GLU A 91 -4.79 -9.93 -1.75
C GLU A 91 -5.48 -9.67 -3.11
N MET A 92 -6.13 -10.69 -3.69
CA MET A 92 -6.88 -10.55 -4.94
C MET A 92 -8.00 -9.52 -4.89
N MET A 93 -8.46 -9.13 -3.72
CA MET A 93 -9.48 -8.09 -3.52
C MET A 93 -8.96 -6.85 -2.79
N ALA A 94 -7.66 -6.77 -2.55
CA ALA A 94 -7.08 -5.74 -1.70
C ALA A 94 -7.38 -4.31 -2.17
N GLY A 95 -7.50 -4.07 -3.48
CA GLY A 95 -7.84 -2.78 -4.06
C GLY A 95 -9.24 -2.26 -3.68
N ASN A 96 -10.13 -3.11 -3.15
CA ASN A 96 -11.43 -2.67 -2.62
C ASN A 96 -11.31 -2.10 -1.19
N VAL A 97 -10.20 -2.34 -0.50
CA VAL A 97 -9.97 -1.98 0.91
C VAL A 97 -8.86 -0.94 1.04
N LEU A 98 -7.81 -1.06 0.26
CA LEU A 98 -6.60 -0.25 0.37
C LEU A 98 -6.23 0.35 -0.99
N GLY A 99 -6.25 1.68 -1.09
CA GLY A 99 -5.99 2.40 -2.35
C GLY A 99 -4.54 2.84 -2.51
N LYS A 100 -3.88 3.26 -1.44
CA LYS A 100 -2.47 3.71 -1.42
C LYS A 100 -1.87 3.56 -0.03
N GLY A 101 -0.54 3.54 0.03
CA GLY A 101 0.20 3.28 1.27
C GLY A 101 0.03 1.83 1.74
N TYR A 102 0.92 1.34 2.54
CA TYR A 102 0.84 -0.01 3.11
C TYR A 102 0.68 0.08 4.63
N THR A 103 -0.31 -0.64 5.14
CA THR A 103 -0.50 -0.80 6.59
C THR A 103 -0.12 -2.22 6.97
N ALA A 104 0.83 -2.36 7.88
CA ALA A 104 1.29 -3.67 8.35
C ALA A 104 0.11 -4.48 8.91
N GLY A 105 0.03 -5.76 8.53
CA GLY A 105 -1.04 -6.66 8.93
C GLY A 105 -2.31 -6.59 8.08
N VAL A 106 -2.45 -5.60 7.18
CA VAL A 106 -3.66 -5.45 6.35
C VAL A 106 -3.92 -6.68 5.47
N GLY A 107 -2.89 -7.29 4.88
CA GLY A 107 -3.04 -8.48 4.05
C GLY A 107 -3.63 -9.66 4.83
N MET A 108 -3.14 -9.92 6.04
CA MET A 108 -3.68 -10.96 6.92
C MET A 108 -5.12 -10.64 7.35
N THR A 109 -5.40 -9.38 7.67
CA THR A 109 -6.73 -8.93 8.07
C THR A 109 -7.74 -9.09 6.94
N ILE A 110 -7.39 -8.68 5.71
CA ILE A 110 -8.23 -8.88 4.52
C ILE A 110 -8.48 -10.37 4.31
N GLY A 111 -7.43 -11.21 4.35
CA GLY A 111 -7.55 -12.65 4.17
C GLY A 111 -8.47 -13.30 5.22
N THR A 112 -8.34 -12.92 6.49
CA THR A 112 -9.10 -13.50 7.58
C THR A 112 -10.57 -13.04 7.56
N ALA A 113 -10.80 -11.73 7.52
CA ALA A 113 -12.14 -11.16 7.59
C ALA A 113 -12.96 -11.53 6.36
N PHE A 114 -12.43 -11.24 5.18
CA PHE A 114 -13.16 -11.50 3.93
C PHE A 114 -13.13 -12.97 3.52
N GLY A 115 -12.14 -13.76 3.94
CA GLY A 115 -12.16 -15.20 3.78
C GLY A 115 -13.33 -15.87 4.50
N ARG A 116 -13.65 -15.40 5.72
CA ARG A 116 -14.83 -15.85 6.45
C ARG A 116 -16.12 -15.50 5.70
N ILE A 117 -16.22 -14.24 5.22
CA ILE A 117 -17.40 -13.78 4.46
C ILE A 117 -17.54 -14.57 3.16
N SER A 118 -16.47 -14.72 2.39
CA SER A 118 -16.45 -15.50 1.15
C SER A 118 -16.91 -16.94 1.36
N GLY A 119 -16.40 -17.60 2.40
CA GLY A 119 -16.77 -18.98 2.71
C GLY A 119 -18.27 -19.12 3.06
N GLN A 120 -18.80 -18.19 3.85
CA GLN A 120 -20.22 -18.15 4.18
C GLN A 120 -21.09 -17.92 2.94
N GLN A 121 -20.72 -16.97 2.09
CA GLN A 121 -21.50 -16.64 0.88
C GLN A 121 -21.42 -17.74 -0.16
N ALA A 122 -20.26 -18.35 -0.35
CA ALA A 122 -20.10 -19.49 -1.25
C ALA A 122 -20.96 -20.71 -0.80
N ALA A 123 -20.96 -20.99 0.50
CA ALA A 123 -21.81 -22.08 1.04
C ALA A 123 -23.30 -21.79 0.86
N ARG A 124 -23.73 -20.54 1.09
CA ARG A 124 -25.12 -20.12 0.86
C ARG A 124 -25.52 -20.26 -0.59
N ALA A 125 -24.67 -19.76 -1.51
CA ALA A 125 -24.91 -19.88 -2.95
C ALA A 125 -25.03 -21.35 -3.40
N ALA A 126 -24.15 -22.22 -2.92
CA ALA A 126 -24.19 -23.65 -3.21
C ALA A 126 -25.46 -24.35 -2.69
N LEU A 127 -25.99 -23.89 -1.57
CA LEU A 127 -27.20 -24.45 -0.94
C LEU A 127 -28.50 -23.78 -1.42
N GLY A 128 -28.40 -22.79 -2.31
CA GLY A 128 -29.56 -22.00 -2.76
C GLY A 128 -30.21 -21.17 -1.66
N ILE A 129 -29.46 -20.82 -0.60
CA ILE A 129 -29.96 -20.01 0.51
C ILE A 129 -29.86 -18.52 0.15
N PRO A 130 -30.97 -17.76 0.15
CA PRO A 130 -30.95 -16.35 -0.18
C PRO A 130 -30.04 -15.53 0.76
N ASP A 131 -29.48 -14.43 0.25
CA ASP A 131 -28.70 -13.49 1.05
C ASP A 131 -29.55 -12.93 2.20
N SER A 132 -29.11 -13.17 3.43
CA SER A 132 -29.79 -12.64 4.63
C SER A 132 -29.27 -11.26 5.05
N VAL A 133 -28.20 -10.79 4.46
CA VAL A 133 -27.62 -9.48 4.72
C VAL A 133 -28.20 -8.51 3.69
N PRO A 134 -28.93 -7.46 4.11
CA PRO A 134 -29.24 -6.35 3.21
C PRO A 134 -27.89 -5.85 2.66
N ARG A 135 -27.68 -5.90 1.36
CA ARG A 135 -26.51 -5.27 0.73
C ARG A 135 -26.56 -3.83 1.15
N LEU A 136 -25.65 -3.42 2.03
CA LEU A 136 -25.46 -2.02 2.37
C LEU A 136 -25.27 -1.29 1.03
N ALA A 137 -26.26 -0.45 0.72
CA ALA A 137 -26.34 0.19 -0.57
C ALA A 137 -25.00 0.85 -0.91
N THR A 138 -24.56 0.65 -2.11
CA THR A 138 -23.40 1.17 -2.83
C THR A 138 -23.16 2.69 -2.66
N GLN A 139 -23.93 3.39 -1.84
CA GLN A 139 -23.87 4.84 -1.65
C GLN A 139 -22.67 5.35 -0.87
N VAL A 140 -22.01 4.53 -0.05
CA VAL A 140 -20.88 5.00 0.75
C VAL A 140 -19.58 5.02 -0.06
N MET A 141 -19.45 4.18 -1.10
CA MET A 141 -18.23 4.15 -1.92
C MET A 141 -18.22 5.13 -3.10
N GLN A 142 -19.36 5.69 -3.47
CA GLN A 142 -19.41 6.73 -4.52
C GLN A 142 -19.04 8.13 -4.02
N GLY A 143 -19.12 8.38 -2.71
CA GLY A 143 -18.80 9.69 -2.12
C GLY A 143 -17.30 10.01 -2.03
N THR A 144 -16.42 9.02 -2.10
CA THR A 144 -14.97 9.25 -1.99
C THR A 144 -14.25 9.34 -3.34
N ALA A 145 -14.84 8.83 -4.41
CA ALA A 145 -14.24 8.92 -5.75
C ALA A 145 -14.38 10.29 -6.39
N ASP A 146 -15.36 11.09 -5.97
CA ASP A 146 -15.64 12.41 -6.57
C ASP A 146 -14.87 13.57 -5.88
N GLN A 147 -14.19 13.29 -4.76
CA GLN A 147 -13.35 14.29 -4.08
C GLN A 147 -11.89 14.30 -4.55
N ASP A 148 -11.41 13.23 -5.20
CA ASP A 148 -10.00 13.13 -5.63
C ASP A 148 -9.73 13.81 -6.99
N THR A 149 -10.78 14.20 -7.72
CA THR A 149 -10.64 14.95 -9.00
C THR A 149 -10.52 16.46 -8.82
N ARG A 150 -10.62 17.01 -7.61
CA ARG A 150 -10.54 18.46 -7.34
C ARG A 150 -9.18 18.96 -6.83
N VAL A 151 -8.17 18.11 -6.73
CA VAL A 151 -6.83 18.48 -6.22
C VAL A 151 -5.76 18.51 -7.33
N ALA A 152 -6.14 18.34 -8.61
CA ALA A 152 -5.25 18.45 -9.75
C ALA A 152 -5.77 19.53 -10.71
N ALA A 153 -5.73 20.80 -10.28
CA ALA A 153 -5.79 21.99 -11.13
C ALA A 153 -4.95 23.11 -10.51
#